data_ff1c42b9596146053d788f1ed580cd68
#
_entry.id   ff1c42b9596146053d788f1ed580cd68
#
_cell.length_a   1.000
_cell.length_b   1.000
_cell.length_c   1.000
_cell.angle_alpha   90.00
_cell.angle_beta   90.00
_cell.angle_gamma   90.00
#
_symmetry.space_group_name_H-M   'P 1'
#
loop_
_entity.id
_entity.type
_entity.pdbx_description
1 polymer ?
#
loop_
_entity_poly.entity_id
_entity_poly.type
_entity_poly.pdbx_seq_one_letter_code
_entity_poly.pdbx_strand_id
1 'polypeptide(L)'
;LPISGSTDTQVIKVAASATPHAEILEEAKPLLAKEGYDLQVTVFDDYVQPNEVVDSGDFDANYFQHAPYMEQFNKEKGTKLVDAGDIHYEPFGIYPGTKKSLDEIADGDEIAVPNDTTNEARALLLLQDNGLIKLKDGAGLTATVNDIAENPHNIKIVELEAAQVARVTGETAFVVLNGNYALQAGYSVKKDALAYEASDSEAAKTYVNIIAVKEGNEDSDAIKALVKVLKSDDIKKFIDEKYDGAVIAFE
;
A
#
# COMPACT_ATOMS: atom_id res chain seq x y z
N LEU A 1 0.85 33.20 -40.52
CA LEU A 1 1.47 33.23 -39.20
C LEU A 1 1.42 31.82 -38.63
N PRO A 2 2.55 31.20 -38.38
CA PRO A 2 2.58 29.88 -37.80
C PRO A 2 2.21 29.99 -36.35
N ILE A 3 1.14 29.38 -35.97
CA ILE A 3 0.87 29.11 -34.61
C ILE A 3 1.65 27.85 -34.28
N SER A 4 2.85 28.02 -33.87
CA SER A 4 3.60 26.96 -33.26
C SER A 4 3.12 26.86 -31.82
N GLY A 5 2.11 26.09 -31.60
CA GLY A 5 1.57 25.99 -30.27
C GLY A 5 1.35 24.60 -29.78
N SER A 6 1.74 23.59 -30.51
CA SER A 6 1.73 22.26 -29.97
C SER A 6 2.99 22.06 -29.15
N THR A 7 2.96 22.44 -27.91
CA THR A 7 3.78 21.75 -26.94
C THR A 7 3.35 20.29 -27.02
N ASP A 8 4.21 19.45 -27.57
CA ASP A 8 4.00 18.01 -27.56
C ASP A 8 3.95 17.57 -26.11
N THR A 9 2.73 17.46 -25.60
CA THR A 9 2.49 17.00 -24.23
C THR A 9 2.69 15.50 -24.23
N GLN A 10 3.63 15.04 -23.45
CA GLN A 10 3.84 13.60 -23.28
C GLN A 10 2.86 13.05 -22.23
N VAL A 11 2.14 11.99 -22.59
CA VAL A 11 1.22 11.29 -21.67
C VAL A 11 2.02 10.38 -20.74
N ILE A 12 1.67 10.40 -19.45
CA ILE A 12 2.13 9.44 -18.46
C ILE A 12 0.90 8.70 -17.94
N LYS A 13 0.81 7.40 -18.21
CA LYS A 13 -0.33 6.56 -17.78
C LYS A 13 0.05 5.82 -16.50
N VAL A 14 -0.67 6.07 -15.42
CA VAL A 14 -0.41 5.48 -14.10
C VAL A 14 -1.62 4.70 -13.61
N ALA A 15 -1.39 3.44 -13.22
CA ALA A 15 -2.37 2.61 -12.54
C ALA A 15 -2.23 2.82 -11.03
N ALA A 16 -3.33 3.06 -10.33
CA ALA A 16 -3.29 3.42 -8.92
C ALA A 16 -4.49 2.87 -8.14
N SER A 17 -4.33 2.76 -6.82
CA SER A 17 -5.48 2.55 -5.93
C SER A 17 -6.24 3.87 -5.77
N ALA A 18 -7.53 3.79 -5.43
CA ALA A 18 -8.42 4.96 -5.37
C ALA A 18 -7.95 6.01 -4.34
N THR A 19 -7.58 5.58 -3.14
CA THR A 19 -7.11 6.44 -2.07
C THR A 19 -6.01 5.73 -1.29
N PRO A 20 -4.93 6.39 -0.88
CA PRO A 20 -4.60 7.79 -1.14
C PRO A 20 -3.96 8.03 -2.52
N HIS A 21 -3.58 6.97 -3.23
CA HIS A 21 -2.70 7.02 -4.40
C HIS A 21 -3.26 7.88 -5.55
N ALA A 22 -4.47 7.57 -6.02
CA ALA A 22 -5.07 8.35 -7.10
C ALA A 22 -5.33 9.80 -6.69
N GLU A 23 -5.69 10.04 -5.43
CA GLU A 23 -5.90 11.39 -4.91
C GLU A 23 -4.61 12.23 -4.93
N ILE A 24 -3.50 11.62 -4.53
CA ILE A 24 -2.18 12.25 -4.58
C ILE A 24 -1.78 12.56 -6.04
N LEU A 25 -2.02 11.61 -6.94
CA LEU A 25 -1.74 11.79 -8.36
C LEU A 25 -2.59 12.91 -8.98
N GLU A 26 -3.86 13.02 -8.59
CA GLU A 26 -4.73 14.11 -9.07
C GLU A 26 -4.16 15.47 -8.65
N GLU A 27 -3.63 15.58 -7.44
CA GLU A 27 -2.97 16.80 -6.97
C GLU A 27 -1.69 17.09 -7.76
N ALA A 28 -1.00 16.07 -8.22
CA ALA A 28 0.22 16.20 -9.00
C ALA A 28 -0.03 16.62 -10.46
N LYS A 29 -1.22 16.40 -11.01
CA LYS A 29 -1.52 16.69 -12.42
C LYS A 29 -1.16 18.10 -12.87
N PRO A 30 -1.61 19.18 -12.16
CA PRO A 30 -1.29 20.54 -12.62
C PRO A 30 0.21 20.84 -12.53
N LEU A 31 0.92 20.24 -11.58
CA LEU A 31 2.37 20.43 -11.45
C LEU A 31 3.12 19.78 -12.62
N LEU A 32 2.68 18.59 -13.03
CA LEU A 32 3.26 17.89 -14.19
C LEU A 32 2.88 18.56 -15.51
N ALA A 33 1.68 19.13 -15.61
CA ALA A 33 1.25 19.87 -16.79
C ALA A 33 2.17 21.05 -17.07
N LYS A 34 2.66 21.73 -16.04
CA LYS A 34 3.63 22.82 -16.19
C LYS A 34 4.96 22.36 -16.77
N GLU A 35 5.29 21.09 -16.62
CA GLU A 35 6.53 20.49 -17.14
C GLU A 35 6.31 19.80 -18.49
N GLY A 36 5.12 19.90 -19.08
CA GLY A 36 4.81 19.33 -20.39
C GLY A 36 4.29 17.90 -20.36
N TYR A 37 3.82 17.43 -19.21
CA TYR A 37 3.30 16.06 -19.07
C TYR A 37 1.80 16.05 -18.78
N ASP A 38 1.09 15.16 -19.47
CA ASP A 38 -0.32 14.87 -19.24
C ASP A 38 -0.43 13.57 -18.42
N LEU A 39 -0.67 13.71 -17.12
CA LEU A 39 -0.81 12.58 -16.23
C LEU A 39 -2.23 12.00 -16.33
N GLN A 40 -2.32 10.75 -16.74
CA GLN A 40 -3.59 10.01 -16.84
C GLN A 40 -3.59 8.89 -15.80
N VAL A 41 -4.60 8.90 -14.93
CA VAL A 41 -4.72 7.96 -13.82
C VAL A 41 -5.89 7.03 -14.06
N THR A 42 -5.63 5.72 -13.94
CA THR A 42 -6.68 4.69 -13.95
C THR A 42 -6.68 3.99 -12.60
N VAL A 43 -7.85 3.93 -11.98
CA VAL A 43 -8.02 3.30 -10.66
C VAL A 43 -8.30 1.81 -10.81
N PHE A 44 -7.60 1.00 -10.03
CA PHE A 44 -7.81 -0.44 -9.90
C PHE A 44 -8.15 -0.77 -8.46
N ASP A 45 -9.05 -1.74 -8.26
CA ASP A 45 -9.50 -2.12 -6.91
C ASP A 45 -8.66 -3.23 -6.26
N ASP A 46 -7.85 -3.92 -7.05
CA ASP A 46 -7.03 -5.06 -6.60
C ASP A 46 -5.53 -4.74 -6.61
N TYR A 47 -4.73 -5.68 -6.12
CA TYR A 47 -3.27 -5.56 -6.07
C TYR A 47 -2.54 -6.33 -7.17
N VAL A 48 -3.25 -7.01 -8.06
CA VAL A 48 -2.64 -7.83 -9.12
C VAL A 48 -2.57 -7.09 -10.45
N GLN A 49 -3.69 -6.54 -10.91
CA GLN A 49 -3.77 -5.89 -12.21
C GLN A 49 -2.79 -4.72 -12.39
N PRO A 50 -2.55 -3.83 -11.39
CA PRO A 50 -1.61 -2.73 -11.61
C PRO A 50 -0.20 -3.17 -11.99
N ASN A 51 0.27 -4.30 -11.49
CA ASN A 51 1.57 -4.83 -11.89
C ASN A 51 1.53 -5.48 -13.28
N GLU A 52 0.45 -6.18 -13.59
CA GLU A 52 0.30 -6.81 -14.91
C GLU A 52 0.29 -5.77 -16.05
N VAL A 53 -0.44 -4.66 -15.87
CA VAL A 53 -0.57 -3.64 -16.92
C VAL A 53 0.71 -2.82 -17.12
N VAL A 54 1.56 -2.71 -16.11
CA VAL A 54 2.88 -2.07 -16.26
C VAL A 54 3.87 -3.05 -16.90
N ASP A 55 3.87 -4.29 -16.45
CA ASP A 55 4.77 -5.31 -17.01
C ASP A 55 4.50 -5.55 -18.51
N SER A 56 3.23 -5.51 -18.92
CA SER A 56 2.83 -5.66 -20.33
C SER A 56 3.16 -4.43 -21.20
N GLY A 57 3.45 -3.29 -20.57
CA GLY A 57 3.70 -2.04 -21.29
C GLY A 57 2.46 -1.21 -21.59
N ASP A 58 1.27 -1.64 -21.15
CA ASP A 58 0.04 -0.87 -21.34
C ASP A 58 0.02 0.42 -20.52
N PHE A 59 0.68 0.43 -19.36
CA PHE A 59 0.85 1.59 -18.50
C PHE A 59 2.32 1.88 -18.28
N ASP A 60 2.65 3.15 -18.04
CA ASP A 60 4.03 3.59 -17.83
C ASP A 60 4.52 3.32 -16.40
N ALA A 61 3.61 3.39 -15.44
CA ALA A 61 3.92 3.23 -14.02
C ALA A 61 2.70 2.77 -13.24
N ASN A 62 2.93 2.31 -12.03
CA ASN A 62 1.86 2.19 -11.06
C ASN A 62 2.25 2.81 -9.72
N TYR A 63 1.24 3.16 -8.93
CA TYR A 63 1.38 3.74 -7.62
C TYR A 63 0.28 3.15 -6.73
N PHE A 64 0.60 2.09 -5.98
CA PHE A 64 -0.38 1.37 -5.15
C PHE A 64 0.28 0.47 -4.10
N GLN A 65 1.56 0.12 -4.24
CA GLN A 65 2.21 -0.98 -3.53
C GLN A 65 3.44 -0.54 -2.76
N HIS A 66 3.80 -1.33 -1.76
CA HIS A 66 5.09 -1.20 -1.10
C HIS A 66 6.15 -2.09 -1.80
N ALA A 67 7.41 -1.74 -1.58
CA ALA A 67 8.53 -2.42 -2.24
C ALA A 67 8.56 -3.94 -2.04
N PRO A 68 8.37 -4.48 -0.83
CA PRO A 68 8.36 -5.94 -0.64
C PRO A 68 7.30 -6.67 -1.45
N TYR A 69 6.11 -6.06 -1.62
CA TYR A 69 5.05 -6.66 -2.45
C TYR A 69 5.49 -6.78 -3.90
N MET A 70 6.06 -5.71 -4.46
CA MET A 70 6.57 -5.73 -5.85
C MET A 70 7.66 -6.79 -6.03
N GLU A 71 8.62 -6.85 -5.12
CA GLU A 71 9.72 -7.82 -5.20
C GLU A 71 9.21 -9.26 -5.16
N GLN A 72 8.27 -9.54 -4.27
CA GLN A 72 7.67 -10.87 -4.17
C GLN A 72 6.79 -11.20 -5.39
N PHE A 73 6.05 -10.21 -5.89
CA PHE A 73 5.24 -10.35 -7.11
C PHE A 73 6.13 -10.74 -8.31
N ASN A 74 7.27 -10.06 -8.46
CA ASN A 74 8.24 -10.39 -9.52
C ASN A 74 8.69 -11.86 -9.42
N LYS A 75 8.99 -12.33 -8.22
CA LYS A 75 9.42 -13.71 -7.99
C LYS A 75 8.32 -14.73 -8.33
N GLU A 76 7.11 -14.45 -7.90
CA GLU A 76 5.98 -15.39 -8.06
C GLU A 76 5.39 -15.38 -9.48
N LYS A 77 5.38 -14.23 -10.13
CA LYS A 77 4.71 -14.05 -11.44
C LYS A 77 5.67 -13.89 -12.61
N GLY A 78 6.98 -13.80 -12.35
CA GLY A 78 7.97 -13.63 -13.41
C GLY A 78 7.97 -12.25 -14.06
N THR A 79 7.38 -11.26 -13.41
CA THR A 79 7.38 -9.87 -13.90
C THR A 79 8.73 -9.21 -13.63
N LYS A 80 8.99 -8.08 -14.30
CA LYS A 80 10.26 -7.35 -14.21
C LYS A 80 10.00 -5.89 -13.90
N LEU A 81 9.47 -5.64 -12.72
CA LEU A 81 9.20 -4.30 -12.23
C LEU A 81 10.32 -3.82 -11.31
N VAL A 82 10.57 -2.52 -11.32
CA VAL A 82 11.58 -1.90 -10.47
C VAL A 82 10.99 -0.68 -9.76
N ASP A 83 11.58 -0.36 -8.61
CA ASP A 83 11.27 0.85 -7.84
C ASP A 83 11.94 2.06 -8.50
N ALA A 84 11.13 3.01 -8.96
CA ALA A 84 11.62 4.25 -9.55
C ALA A 84 11.63 5.42 -8.54
N GLY A 85 11.00 5.25 -7.38
CA GLY A 85 11.00 6.26 -6.33
C GLY A 85 10.14 5.87 -5.14
N ASP A 86 10.63 6.19 -3.95
CA ASP A 86 9.96 5.92 -2.68
C ASP A 86 9.16 7.16 -2.27
N ILE A 87 7.85 7.02 -2.12
CA ILE A 87 6.97 8.18 -2.02
C ILE A 87 6.39 8.37 -0.62
N HIS A 88 5.75 7.34 -0.05
CA HIS A 88 5.10 7.48 1.24
C HIS A 88 4.97 6.15 1.96
N TYR A 89 4.61 6.23 3.24
CA TYR A 89 4.31 5.09 4.08
C TYR A 89 2.87 5.17 4.59
N GLU A 90 2.21 4.01 4.69
CA GLU A 90 0.87 3.89 5.27
C GLU A 90 0.92 2.92 6.44
N PRO A 91 0.63 3.34 7.68
CA PRO A 91 0.60 2.42 8.80
C PRO A 91 -0.40 1.29 8.58
N PHE A 92 0.05 0.07 8.81
CA PHE A 92 -0.77 -1.13 8.80
C PHE A 92 -1.42 -1.25 10.18
N GLY A 93 -2.68 -1.63 10.25
CA GLY A 93 -3.39 -1.60 11.52
C GLY A 93 -4.33 -2.78 11.75
N ILE A 94 -4.61 -3.02 13.03
CA ILE A 94 -5.66 -3.93 13.49
C ILE A 94 -6.89 -3.08 13.80
N TYR A 95 -8.00 -3.42 13.18
CA TYR A 95 -9.25 -2.66 13.29
C TYR A 95 -10.35 -3.49 13.94
N PRO A 96 -11.34 -2.82 14.57
CA PRO A 96 -12.47 -3.53 15.17
C PRO A 96 -13.26 -4.34 14.13
N GLY A 97 -13.66 -5.55 14.52
CA GLY A 97 -14.66 -6.35 13.84
C GLY A 97 -15.91 -6.39 14.69
N THR A 98 -16.31 -7.60 15.12
CA THR A 98 -17.42 -7.79 16.08
C THR A 98 -17.02 -7.36 17.48
N LYS A 99 -15.72 -7.30 17.78
CA LYS A 99 -15.17 -6.86 19.06
C LYS A 99 -14.46 -5.51 18.90
N LYS A 100 -14.50 -4.68 19.93
CA LYS A 100 -14.07 -3.28 19.87
C LYS A 100 -12.79 -2.99 20.64
N SER A 101 -12.23 -3.97 21.32
CA SER A 101 -10.97 -3.86 22.06
C SER A 101 -10.21 -5.18 21.95
N LEU A 102 -8.88 -5.12 21.85
CA LEU A 102 -8.04 -6.32 21.82
C LEU A 102 -8.13 -7.12 23.10
N ASP A 103 -8.49 -6.49 24.23
CA ASP A 103 -8.72 -7.16 25.51
C ASP A 103 -9.91 -8.12 25.47
N GLU A 104 -10.80 -7.97 24.50
CA GLU A 104 -11.97 -8.84 24.32
C GLU A 104 -11.64 -10.14 23.59
N ILE A 105 -10.40 -10.34 23.17
CA ILE A 105 -9.99 -11.57 22.48
C ILE A 105 -10.36 -12.80 23.32
N ALA A 106 -11.00 -13.78 22.69
CA ALA A 106 -11.43 -15.00 23.34
C ALA A 106 -10.99 -16.21 22.54
N ASP A 107 -11.01 -17.38 23.19
CA ASP A 107 -10.60 -18.64 22.58
C ASP A 107 -11.39 -18.90 21.29
N GLY A 108 -10.67 -19.20 20.21
CA GLY A 108 -11.26 -19.51 18.91
C GLY A 108 -11.72 -18.32 18.09
N ASP A 109 -11.46 -17.09 18.53
CA ASP A 109 -11.81 -15.90 17.76
C ASP A 109 -11.13 -15.89 16.39
N GLU A 110 -11.81 -15.32 15.41
CA GLU A 110 -11.32 -15.18 14.05
C GLU A 110 -10.75 -13.78 13.83
N ILE A 111 -9.60 -13.71 13.14
CA ILE A 111 -9.00 -12.45 12.69
C ILE A 111 -8.74 -12.58 11.19
N ALA A 112 -9.32 -11.67 10.40
CA ALA A 112 -9.12 -11.65 8.96
C ALA A 112 -7.87 -10.87 8.60
N VAL A 113 -7.07 -11.42 7.69
CA VAL A 113 -5.80 -10.84 7.23
C VAL A 113 -5.71 -10.95 5.70
N PRO A 114 -4.88 -10.09 5.06
CA PRO A 114 -4.59 -10.26 3.64
C PRO A 114 -3.90 -11.60 3.37
N ASN A 115 -4.17 -12.22 2.24
CA ASN A 115 -3.65 -13.55 1.91
C ASN A 115 -2.43 -13.56 0.99
N ASP A 116 -2.02 -12.41 0.47
CA ASP A 116 -0.80 -12.35 -0.32
C ASP A 116 0.43 -12.47 0.59
N THR A 117 1.50 -13.04 0.05
CA THR A 117 2.68 -13.47 0.81
C THR A 117 3.22 -12.40 1.76
N THR A 118 3.47 -11.20 1.26
CA THR A 118 4.12 -10.15 2.07
C THR A 118 3.16 -9.48 3.04
N ASN A 119 1.91 -9.23 2.65
CA ASN A 119 0.94 -8.58 3.54
C ASN A 119 0.42 -9.56 4.61
N GLU A 120 0.30 -10.84 4.29
CA GLU A 120 -0.03 -11.84 5.32
C GLU A 120 1.06 -11.90 6.39
N ALA A 121 2.34 -12.01 5.97
CA ALA A 121 3.46 -12.00 6.90
C ALA A 121 3.48 -10.74 7.75
N ARG A 122 3.24 -9.58 7.14
CA ARG A 122 3.16 -8.30 7.85
C ARG A 122 2.04 -8.29 8.89
N ALA A 123 0.88 -8.86 8.54
CA ALA A 123 -0.25 -8.98 9.47
C ALA A 123 0.11 -9.88 10.66
N LEU A 124 0.73 -11.04 10.41
CA LEU A 124 1.14 -11.94 11.48
C LEU A 124 2.18 -11.30 12.40
N LEU A 125 3.12 -10.54 11.84
CA LEU A 125 4.10 -9.78 12.62
C LEU A 125 3.42 -8.72 13.50
N LEU A 126 2.41 -8.04 12.99
CA LEU A 126 1.65 -7.05 13.76
C LEU A 126 0.86 -7.71 14.90
N LEU A 127 0.26 -8.87 14.66
CA LEU A 127 -0.41 -9.65 15.70
C LEU A 127 0.58 -10.08 16.79
N GLN A 128 1.78 -10.52 16.40
CA GLN A 128 2.86 -10.86 17.32
C GLN A 128 3.29 -9.67 18.16
N ASP A 129 3.48 -8.51 17.54
CA ASP A 129 3.87 -7.28 18.23
C ASP A 129 2.86 -6.87 19.31
N ASN A 130 1.61 -7.30 19.15
CA ASN A 130 0.53 -7.02 20.10
C ASN A 130 0.22 -8.19 21.04
N GLY A 131 1.11 -9.20 21.09
CA GLY A 131 1.00 -10.30 22.05
C GLY A 131 -0.09 -11.33 21.76
N LEU A 132 -0.67 -11.32 20.55
CA LEU A 132 -1.79 -12.23 20.22
C LEU A 132 -1.32 -13.60 19.75
N ILE A 133 -0.17 -13.67 19.11
CA ILE A 133 0.48 -14.90 18.65
C ILE A 133 1.99 -14.75 18.81
N LYS A 134 2.71 -15.84 18.62
CA LYS A 134 4.18 -15.82 18.52
C LYS A 134 4.59 -16.64 17.31
N LEU A 135 5.40 -16.07 16.46
CA LEU A 135 5.97 -16.74 15.29
C LEU A 135 7.25 -17.45 15.68
N LYS A 136 7.64 -18.46 14.88
CA LYS A 136 8.93 -19.14 15.02
C LYS A 136 10.07 -18.14 14.89
N ASP A 137 11.18 -18.39 15.61
CA ASP A 137 12.39 -17.58 15.48
C ASP A 137 12.86 -17.57 14.02
N GLY A 138 13.19 -16.38 13.52
CA GLY A 138 13.64 -16.20 12.15
C GLY A 138 12.52 -16.12 11.12
N ALA A 139 11.26 -16.20 11.51
CA ALA A 139 10.14 -15.93 10.61
C ALA A 139 10.23 -14.48 10.16
N GLY A 140 10.34 -14.28 8.84
CA GLY A 140 10.59 -12.99 8.26
C GLY A 140 9.41 -12.45 7.47
N LEU A 141 9.73 -11.69 6.43
CA LEU A 141 8.75 -10.97 5.61
C LEU A 141 7.88 -11.87 4.73
N THR A 142 8.06 -13.18 4.77
CA THR A 142 7.25 -14.17 4.06
C THR A 142 6.66 -15.22 5.00
N ALA A 143 6.56 -14.91 6.30
CA ALA A 143 5.97 -15.80 7.30
C ALA A 143 4.55 -16.19 6.92
N THR A 144 4.19 -17.45 7.20
CA THR A 144 2.85 -17.99 6.97
C THR A 144 2.23 -18.45 8.29
N VAL A 145 0.98 -18.86 8.25
CA VAL A 145 0.28 -19.43 9.43
C VAL A 145 1.00 -20.67 9.97
N ASN A 146 1.77 -21.37 9.13
CA ASN A 146 2.56 -22.51 9.56
C ASN A 146 3.75 -22.12 10.45
N ASP A 147 4.10 -20.84 10.47
CA ASP A 147 5.18 -20.31 11.30
C ASP A 147 4.69 -19.86 12.68
N ILE A 148 3.41 -20.00 12.98
CA ILE A 148 2.87 -19.67 14.30
C ILE A 148 3.35 -20.73 15.29
N ALA A 149 4.24 -20.33 16.22
CA ALA A 149 4.80 -21.23 17.24
C ALA A 149 3.89 -21.28 18.49
N GLU A 150 3.27 -20.17 18.85
CA GLU A 150 2.39 -20.08 20.00
C GLU A 150 1.11 -19.32 19.62
N ASN A 151 -0.03 -19.88 19.97
CA ASN A 151 -1.34 -19.30 19.72
C ASN A 151 -2.21 -19.51 20.95
N PRO A 152 -1.99 -18.73 22.03
CA PRO A 152 -2.63 -18.98 23.32
C PRO A 152 -4.15 -18.82 23.31
N HIS A 153 -4.69 -18.07 22.37
CA HIS A 153 -6.14 -17.85 22.24
C HIS A 153 -6.77 -18.70 21.13
N ASN A 154 -6.04 -19.64 20.55
CA ASN A 154 -6.53 -20.44 19.43
C ASN A 154 -7.16 -19.59 18.32
N ILE A 155 -6.53 -18.45 18.01
CA ILE A 155 -7.01 -17.53 16.98
C ILE A 155 -7.02 -18.27 15.63
N LYS A 156 -8.15 -18.14 14.94
CA LYS A 156 -8.31 -18.64 13.58
C LYS A 156 -7.99 -17.52 12.62
N ILE A 157 -6.93 -17.66 11.87
CA ILE A 157 -6.54 -16.69 10.85
C ILE A 157 -7.39 -16.94 9.61
N VAL A 158 -8.19 -15.94 9.23
CA VAL A 158 -9.03 -15.99 8.03
C VAL A 158 -8.27 -15.23 6.92
N GLU A 159 -7.84 -15.98 5.92
CA GLU A 159 -6.98 -15.46 4.85
C GLU A 159 -7.86 -15.04 3.67
N LEU A 160 -7.86 -13.75 3.34
CA LEU A 160 -8.68 -13.16 2.27
C LEU A 160 -7.84 -12.24 1.39
N GLU A 161 -8.27 -12.04 0.14
CA GLU A 161 -7.67 -10.99 -0.67
C GLU A 161 -7.72 -9.66 0.09
N ALA A 162 -6.66 -8.87 0.02
CA ALA A 162 -6.54 -7.61 0.76
C ALA A 162 -7.77 -6.71 0.56
N ALA A 163 -8.29 -6.64 -0.67
CA ALA A 163 -9.47 -5.85 -1.00
C ALA A 163 -10.77 -6.32 -0.31
N GLN A 164 -10.79 -7.55 0.21
CA GLN A 164 -11.99 -8.15 0.82
C GLN A 164 -11.99 -8.08 2.34
N VAL A 165 -10.85 -7.85 2.98
CA VAL A 165 -10.71 -7.93 4.44
C VAL A 165 -11.66 -6.96 5.16
N ALA A 166 -11.79 -5.73 4.70
CA ALA A 166 -12.67 -4.74 5.33
C ALA A 166 -14.16 -5.11 5.28
N ARG A 167 -14.55 -6.06 4.42
CA ARG A 167 -15.95 -6.46 4.24
C ARG A 167 -16.43 -7.44 5.29
N VAL A 168 -15.52 -8.04 6.06
CA VAL A 168 -15.88 -9.07 7.04
C VAL A 168 -15.84 -8.57 8.49
N THR A 169 -15.89 -7.26 8.72
CA THR A 169 -15.92 -6.68 10.06
C THR A 169 -17.13 -7.12 10.90
N GLY A 170 -18.22 -7.53 10.26
CA GLY A 170 -19.39 -8.09 10.94
C GLY A 170 -19.29 -9.57 11.25
N GLU A 171 -18.25 -10.25 10.81
CA GLU A 171 -18.11 -11.71 10.88
C GLU A 171 -16.91 -12.16 11.72
N THR A 172 -15.83 -11.39 11.74
CA THR A 172 -14.61 -11.72 12.49
C THR A 172 -14.45 -10.79 13.68
N ALA A 173 -13.73 -11.23 14.72
CA ALA A 173 -13.49 -10.43 15.91
C ALA A 173 -12.71 -9.15 15.56
N PHE A 174 -11.68 -9.28 14.74
CA PHE A 174 -10.83 -8.18 14.27
C PHE A 174 -10.44 -8.39 12.81
N VAL A 175 -10.02 -7.31 12.17
CA VAL A 175 -9.48 -7.34 10.80
C VAL A 175 -8.15 -6.60 10.78
N VAL A 176 -7.23 -7.05 9.93
CA VAL A 176 -5.94 -6.37 9.71
C VAL A 176 -5.95 -5.76 8.32
N LEU A 177 -5.83 -4.44 8.24
CA LEU A 177 -6.02 -3.69 6.99
C LEU A 177 -4.78 -2.94 6.56
N ASN A 178 -4.49 -3.02 5.25
CA ASN A 178 -3.60 -2.07 4.60
C ASN A 178 -4.20 -0.66 4.66
N GLY A 179 -3.34 0.36 4.75
CA GLY A 179 -3.78 1.74 4.91
C GLY A 179 -4.74 2.22 3.84
N ASN A 180 -4.50 1.89 2.56
CA ASN A 180 -5.39 2.30 1.48
C ASN A 180 -6.79 1.70 1.60
N TYR A 181 -6.90 0.44 2.01
CA TYR A 181 -8.21 -0.19 2.20
C TYR A 181 -8.90 0.30 3.46
N ALA A 182 -8.15 0.65 4.50
CA ALA A 182 -8.71 1.28 5.70
C ALA A 182 -9.33 2.65 5.34
N LEU A 183 -8.60 3.48 4.60
CA LEU A 183 -9.09 4.77 4.11
C LEU A 183 -10.34 4.61 3.24
N GLN A 184 -10.32 3.65 2.33
CA GLN A 184 -11.44 3.38 1.43
C GLN A 184 -12.70 2.95 2.21
N ALA A 185 -12.52 2.24 3.32
CA ALA A 185 -13.61 1.83 4.21
C ALA A 185 -14.07 2.94 5.16
N GLY A 186 -13.43 4.11 5.13
CA GLY A 186 -13.79 5.25 5.97
C GLY A 186 -13.11 5.25 7.33
N TYR A 187 -12.07 4.44 7.54
CA TYR A 187 -11.34 4.41 8.80
C TYR A 187 -10.20 5.43 8.82
N SER A 188 -9.93 5.97 9.99
CA SER A 188 -8.74 6.75 10.30
C SER A 188 -7.85 5.93 11.24
N VAL A 189 -6.57 5.77 10.90
CA VAL A 189 -5.67 4.92 11.69
C VAL A 189 -5.57 5.41 13.14
N LYS A 190 -5.44 6.70 13.35
CA LYS A 190 -5.31 7.27 14.71
C LYS A 190 -6.58 7.12 15.54
N LYS A 191 -7.75 7.21 14.91
CA LYS A 191 -9.05 7.20 15.59
C LYS A 191 -9.62 5.80 15.72
N ASP A 192 -9.48 4.97 14.70
CA ASP A 192 -10.21 3.71 14.58
C ASP A 192 -9.36 2.46 14.79
N ALA A 193 -8.06 2.52 14.52
CA ALA A 193 -7.19 1.36 14.71
C ALA A 193 -7.01 1.05 16.19
N LEU A 194 -7.11 -0.22 16.53
CA LEU A 194 -6.85 -0.71 17.89
C LEU A 194 -5.35 -0.82 18.16
N ALA A 195 -4.58 -1.08 17.14
CA ALA A 195 -3.12 -1.09 17.15
C ALA A 195 -2.64 -0.86 15.73
N TYR A 196 -1.49 -0.21 15.57
CA TYR A 196 -0.91 0.05 14.25
C TYR A 196 0.60 0.21 14.35
N GLU A 197 1.26 0.07 13.21
CA GLU A 197 2.71 0.26 13.09
C GLU A 197 3.08 1.71 13.35
N ALA A 198 4.10 1.94 14.17
CA ALA A 198 4.58 3.29 14.46
C ALA A 198 5.28 3.90 13.23
N SER A 199 5.15 5.22 13.05
CA SER A 199 5.74 5.94 11.92
C SER A 199 7.26 5.97 11.93
N ASP A 200 7.89 5.75 13.07
CA ASP A 200 9.34 5.68 13.25
C ASP A 200 9.86 4.24 13.34
N SER A 201 9.01 3.25 13.10
CA SER A 201 9.37 1.83 13.15
C SER A 201 10.14 1.38 11.91
N GLU A 202 10.78 0.20 12.00
CA GLU A 202 11.37 -0.44 10.83
C GLU A 202 10.34 -0.72 9.74
N ALA A 203 9.07 -0.93 10.11
CA ALA A 203 7.98 -1.12 9.15
C ALA A 203 7.83 0.07 8.21
N ALA A 204 8.00 1.30 8.71
CA ALA A 204 7.89 2.52 7.89
C ALA A 204 8.91 2.53 6.75
N LYS A 205 10.12 2.03 7.00
CA LYS A 205 11.18 1.95 5.99
C LYS A 205 10.98 0.76 5.07
N THR A 206 10.57 -0.37 5.62
CA THR A 206 10.40 -1.64 4.89
C THR A 206 9.24 -1.56 3.89
N TYR A 207 8.10 -1.01 4.32
CA TYR A 207 6.86 -1.01 3.54
C TYR A 207 6.57 0.34 2.89
N VAL A 208 7.62 1.02 2.44
CA VAL A 208 7.48 2.27 1.69
C VAL A 208 6.72 2.02 0.39
N ASN A 209 5.74 2.89 0.11
CA ASN A 209 4.98 2.87 -1.14
C ASN A 209 5.77 3.56 -2.25
N ILE A 210 5.78 2.95 -3.42
CA ILE A 210 6.69 3.26 -4.51
C ILE A 210 5.97 3.60 -5.80
N ILE A 211 6.69 4.27 -6.68
CA ILE A 211 6.38 4.29 -8.11
C ILE A 211 7.12 3.11 -8.73
N ALA A 212 6.36 2.16 -9.25
CA ALA A 212 6.93 1.01 -9.95
C ALA A 212 6.79 1.18 -11.46
N VAL A 213 7.85 0.81 -12.16
CA VAL A 213 7.91 0.86 -13.63
C VAL A 213 8.53 -0.44 -14.13
N LYS A 214 8.40 -0.69 -15.43
CA LYS A 214 9.10 -1.82 -16.05
C LYS A 214 10.60 -1.55 -16.04
N GLU A 215 11.38 -2.60 -15.74
CA GLU A 215 12.84 -2.53 -15.74
C GLU A 215 13.35 -1.91 -17.05
N GLY A 216 14.21 -0.93 -16.93
CA GLY A 216 14.75 -0.16 -18.04
C GLY A 216 14.10 1.21 -18.23
N ASN A 217 12.92 1.44 -17.64
CA ASN A 217 12.20 2.72 -17.80
C ASN A 217 12.35 3.67 -16.62
N GLU A 218 13.07 3.25 -15.56
CA GLU A 218 13.23 4.02 -14.32
C GLU A 218 13.94 5.37 -14.50
N ASP A 219 14.76 5.50 -15.55
CA ASP A 219 15.55 6.72 -15.80
C ASP A 219 14.97 7.60 -16.92
N SER A 220 13.77 7.30 -17.42
CA SER A 220 13.14 8.16 -18.43
C SER A 220 12.83 9.54 -17.84
N ASP A 221 12.86 10.58 -18.68
CA ASP A 221 12.58 11.95 -18.24
C ASP A 221 11.17 12.06 -17.63
N ALA A 222 10.19 11.39 -18.23
CA ALA A 222 8.81 11.39 -17.73
C ALA A 222 8.70 10.79 -16.33
N ILE A 223 9.33 9.66 -16.08
CA ILE A 223 9.29 9.00 -14.78
C ILE A 223 10.06 9.80 -13.73
N LYS A 224 11.20 10.38 -14.09
CA LYS A 224 11.93 11.27 -13.19
C LYS A 224 11.10 12.50 -12.82
N ALA A 225 10.37 13.08 -13.77
CA ALA A 225 9.47 14.20 -13.50
C ALA A 225 8.34 13.80 -12.57
N LEU A 226 7.73 12.65 -12.79
CA LEU A 226 6.66 12.12 -11.92
C LEU A 226 7.15 11.97 -10.48
N VAL A 227 8.27 11.29 -10.28
CA VAL A 227 8.84 11.06 -8.94
C VAL A 227 9.20 12.39 -8.27
N LYS A 228 9.83 13.30 -9.00
CA LYS A 228 10.20 14.62 -8.49
C LYS A 228 8.99 15.39 -8.00
N VAL A 229 7.91 15.42 -8.78
CA VAL A 229 6.67 16.12 -8.39
C VAL A 229 6.03 15.45 -7.15
N LEU A 230 5.95 14.12 -7.13
CA LEU A 230 5.38 13.41 -5.98
C LEU A 230 6.18 13.61 -4.68
N LYS A 231 7.47 13.89 -4.79
CA LYS A 231 8.34 14.17 -3.64
C LYS A 231 8.52 15.68 -3.38
N SER A 232 7.79 16.53 -4.08
CA SER A 232 7.87 17.98 -3.90
C SER A 232 7.24 18.44 -2.58
N ASP A 233 7.62 19.64 -2.14
CA ASP A 233 7.07 20.23 -0.92
C ASP A 233 5.56 20.44 -1.02
N ASP A 234 5.03 20.78 -2.19
CA ASP A 234 3.60 20.95 -2.43
C ASP A 234 2.83 19.64 -2.16
N ILE A 235 3.35 18.52 -2.65
CA ILE A 235 2.71 17.22 -2.44
C ILE A 235 2.87 16.74 -1.01
N LYS A 236 4.03 16.94 -0.38
CA LYS A 236 4.22 16.62 1.04
C LYS A 236 3.23 17.38 1.92
N LYS A 237 3.02 18.64 1.65
CA LYS A 237 2.04 19.47 2.37
C LYS A 237 0.61 18.96 2.17
N PHE A 238 0.25 18.60 0.95
CA PHE A 238 -1.05 18.00 0.65
C PHE A 238 -1.27 16.71 1.45
N ILE A 239 -0.28 15.82 1.47
CA ILE A 239 -0.33 14.56 2.22
C ILE A 239 -0.53 14.82 3.71
N ASP A 240 0.27 15.72 4.29
CA ASP A 240 0.21 16.03 5.71
C ASP A 240 -1.15 16.62 6.11
N GLU A 241 -1.68 17.53 5.31
CA GLU A 241 -2.95 18.19 5.60
C GLU A 241 -4.17 17.29 5.40
N LYS A 242 -4.13 16.42 4.38
CA LYS A 242 -5.30 15.62 4.03
C LYS A 242 -5.44 14.35 4.87
N TYR A 243 -4.34 13.66 5.19
CA TYR A 243 -4.44 12.29 5.72
C TYR A 243 -4.15 12.15 7.21
N ASP A 244 -3.71 13.20 7.88
CA ASP A 244 -3.50 13.23 9.34
C ASP A 244 -2.88 11.94 9.92
N GLY A 245 -1.72 11.56 9.39
CA GLY A 245 -0.96 10.40 9.87
C GLY A 245 -1.36 9.06 9.24
N ALA A 246 -2.44 9.00 8.46
CA ALA A 246 -2.80 7.81 7.71
C ALA A 246 -1.88 7.58 6.50
N VAL A 247 -1.28 8.64 6.01
CA VAL A 247 -0.27 8.64 4.94
C VAL A 247 0.86 9.57 5.37
N ILE A 248 2.09 9.09 5.31
CA ILE A 248 3.26 9.81 5.79
C ILE A 248 4.27 9.90 4.65
N ALA A 249 4.59 11.12 4.22
CA ALA A 249 5.56 11.34 3.15
C ALA A 249 6.92 10.76 3.56
N PHE A 250 7.56 10.06 2.63
CA PHE A 250 8.88 9.45 2.83
C PHE A 250 9.96 10.44 2.39
N GLU A 251 10.98 10.61 3.21
CA GLU A 251 12.08 11.54 2.93
C GLU A 251 13.30 10.89 2.27
#